data_b0b9a245abc7d1205fe64b273dd5b438
#
_entry.id   b0b9a245abc7d1205fe64b273dd5b438
#
_cell.length_a   1.000
_cell.length_b   1.000
_cell.length_c   1.000
_cell.angle_alpha   90.00
_cell.angle_beta   90.00
_cell.angle_gamma   90.00
#
_symmetry.space_group_name_H-M   'P 1'
#
loop_
_entity.id
_entity.type
_entity.pdbx_description
1 polymer ?
#
loop_
_entity_poly.entity_id
_entity_poly.type
_entity_poly.pdbx_seq_one_letter_code
_entity_poly.pdbx_strand_id
1 'polypeptide(L)'
;MSVTIAIGSDHAGFDQKKILVSFLEEKGYTVHDFGTYSTDSVDYPDIAHQVADSIQKKEYDLGVLLCGSGNGVAITANRHPGVRAALCWNEAIARLAKKHTNANILCFPARFVSVDDMQQMISAFLGEVFEHGRHEKRIGKIE
;
A
#
# COMPACT_ATOMS: atom_id res chain seq x y z
N MET A 1 -10.36 12.03 13.13
CA MET A 1 -9.03 11.48 13.46
C MET A 1 -8.25 11.27 12.18
N SER A 2 -6.96 11.49 12.20
CA SER A 2 -6.17 11.32 10.99
C SER A 2 -5.93 9.83 10.70
N VAL A 3 -5.84 9.51 9.42
CA VAL A 3 -5.50 8.17 8.95
C VAL A 3 -4.03 7.90 9.26
N THR A 4 -3.73 6.70 9.75
CA THR A 4 -2.37 6.26 10.01
C THR A 4 -1.90 5.33 8.88
N ILE A 5 -0.69 5.56 8.40
CA ILE A 5 -0.14 4.85 7.24
C ILE A 5 1.20 4.21 7.57
N ALA A 6 1.31 2.92 7.30
CA ALA A 6 2.58 2.18 7.34
C ALA A 6 3.12 2.10 5.92
N ILE A 7 4.33 2.61 5.68
CA ILE A 7 4.92 2.60 4.35
C ILE A 7 6.27 1.88 4.35
N GLY A 8 6.54 1.16 3.27
CA GLY A 8 7.82 0.49 3.08
C GLY A 8 8.15 0.32 1.61
N SER A 9 9.42 0.19 1.32
CA SER A 9 9.91 -0.09 -0.04
C SER A 9 11.20 -0.88 0.02
N ASP A 10 11.55 -1.54 -1.11
CA ASP A 10 12.91 -1.98 -1.32
C ASP A 10 13.74 -0.82 -1.91
N HIS A 11 14.97 -1.12 -2.30
CA HIS A 11 15.88 -0.11 -2.88
C HIS A 11 15.34 0.52 -4.16
N ALA A 12 14.54 -0.19 -4.95
CA ALA A 12 14.00 0.34 -6.21
C ALA A 12 12.98 1.46 -5.98
N GLY A 13 12.25 1.44 -4.86
CA GLY A 13 11.24 2.44 -4.54
C GLY A 13 11.66 3.46 -3.50
N PHE A 14 12.91 3.42 -3.05
CA PHE A 14 13.36 4.25 -1.91
C PHE A 14 13.17 5.74 -2.14
N ASP A 15 13.62 6.27 -3.28
CA ASP A 15 13.52 7.71 -3.56
C ASP A 15 12.08 8.18 -3.65
N GLN A 16 11.22 7.40 -4.31
CA GLN A 16 9.79 7.70 -4.43
C GLN A 16 9.09 7.61 -3.08
N LYS A 17 9.47 6.63 -2.24
CA LYS A 17 8.93 6.51 -0.89
C LYS A 17 9.21 7.76 -0.06
N LYS A 18 10.41 8.30 -0.13
CA LYS A 18 10.76 9.53 0.59
C LYS A 18 9.82 10.69 0.21
N ILE A 19 9.55 10.84 -1.07
CA ILE A 19 8.66 11.90 -1.56
C ILE A 19 7.24 11.64 -1.09
N LEU A 20 6.78 10.37 -1.13
CA LEU A 20 5.45 10.00 -0.66
C LEU A 20 5.27 10.27 0.82
N VAL A 21 6.26 9.96 1.65
CA VAL A 21 6.19 10.23 3.09
C VAL A 21 5.95 11.70 3.35
N SER A 22 6.74 12.58 2.69
CA SER A 22 6.58 14.03 2.84
C SER A 22 5.21 14.50 2.38
N PHE A 23 4.75 14.01 1.24
CA PHE A 23 3.42 14.34 0.69
C PHE A 23 2.31 13.95 1.67
N LEU A 24 2.36 12.74 2.20
CA LEU A 24 1.32 12.23 3.10
C LEU A 24 1.32 12.99 4.44
N GLU A 25 2.49 13.31 4.97
CA GLU A 25 2.60 14.09 6.20
C GLU A 25 2.05 15.50 6.01
N GLU A 26 2.31 16.14 4.87
CA GLU A 26 1.77 17.45 4.52
C GLU A 26 0.24 17.43 4.42
N LYS A 27 -0.35 16.29 4.04
CA LYS A 27 -1.80 16.10 4.01
C LYS A 27 -2.42 15.85 5.38
N GLY A 28 -1.61 15.75 6.42
CA GLY A 28 -2.08 15.55 7.79
C GLY A 28 -2.15 14.08 8.23
N TYR A 29 -1.67 13.15 7.40
CA TYR A 29 -1.61 11.74 7.79
C TYR A 29 -0.42 11.49 8.71
N THR A 30 -0.58 10.52 9.62
CA THR A 30 0.53 10.03 10.43
C THR A 30 1.17 8.87 9.69
N VAL A 31 2.47 8.99 9.37
CA VAL A 31 3.17 8.01 8.54
C VAL A 31 4.31 7.37 9.33
N HIS A 32 4.37 6.05 9.34
CA HIS A 32 5.51 5.30 9.86
C HIS A 32 6.24 4.62 8.71
N ASP A 33 7.52 4.94 8.55
CA ASP A 33 8.38 4.37 7.52
C ASP A 33 9.12 3.14 8.07
N PHE A 34 8.80 1.97 7.53
CA PHE A 34 9.40 0.68 7.92
C PHE A 34 10.68 0.36 7.14
N GLY A 35 11.15 1.25 6.27
CA GLY A 35 12.34 1.06 5.46
C GLY A 35 11.96 0.68 4.02
N THR A 36 12.95 0.42 3.16
CA THR A 36 14.38 0.53 3.47
C THR A 36 14.81 1.99 3.63
N TYR A 37 16.07 2.21 4.04
CA TYR A 37 16.56 3.57 4.38
C TYR A 37 17.71 4.04 3.49
N SER A 38 17.98 3.30 2.42
CA SER A 38 19.02 3.65 1.44
C SER A 38 18.70 3.02 0.09
N THR A 39 19.55 3.31 -0.90
CA THR A 39 19.47 2.68 -2.23
C THR A 39 20.24 1.37 -2.33
N ASP A 40 20.84 0.92 -1.24
CA ASP A 40 21.53 -0.38 -1.21
C ASP A 40 20.56 -1.52 -1.38
N SER A 41 20.94 -2.55 -2.11
CA SER A 41 20.10 -3.70 -2.39
C SER A 41 19.63 -4.39 -1.11
N VAL A 42 18.31 -4.63 -1.02
CA VAL A 42 17.68 -5.34 0.10
C VAL A 42 16.63 -6.31 -0.44
N ASP A 43 16.29 -7.29 0.39
CA ASP A 43 15.25 -8.25 0.05
C ASP A 43 13.87 -7.66 0.39
N TYR A 44 13.05 -7.46 -0.62
CA TYR A 44 11.73 -6.83 -0.45
C TYR A 44 10.81 -7.56 0.54
N PRO A 45 10.85 -8.92 0.68
CA PRO A 45 9.96 -9.59 1.64
C PRO A 45 10.18 -9.15 3.08
N ASP A 46 11.41 -8.83 3.47
CA ASP A 46 11.69 -8.39 4.85
C ASP A 46 10.91 -7.15 5.22
N ILE A 47 10.84 -6.19 4.31
CA ILE A 47 10.08 -4.94 4.53
C ILE A 47 8.58 -5.21 4.39
N ALA A 48 8.18 -5.95 3.35
CA ALA A 48 6.77 -6.23 3.09
C ALA A 48 6.10 -6.97 4.25
N HIS A 49 6.79 -7.93 4.87
CA HIS A 49 6.28 -8.63 6.05
C HIS A 49 6.05 -7.68 7.23
N GLN A 50 6.94 -6.73 7.46
CA GLN A 50 6.79 -5.77 8.56
C GLN A 50 5.55 -4.89 8.38
N VAL A 51 5.35 -4.37 7.18
CA VAL A 51 4.17 -3.55 6.87
C VAL A 51 2.91 -4.40 6.98
N ALA A 52 2.89 -5.58 6.39
CA ALA A 52 1.73 -6.47 6.42
C ALA A 52 1.37 -6.89 7.85
N ASP A 53 2.36 -7.21 8.67
CA ASP A 53 2.16 -7.57 10.07
C ASP A 53 1.48 -6.42 10.84
N SER A 54 1.93 -5.18 10.62
CA SER A 54 1.33 -4.01 11.28
C SER A 54 -0.12 -3.78 10.85
N ILE A 55 -0.46 -4.08 9.61
CA ILE A 55 -1.84 -3.98 9.11
C ILE A 55 -2.69 -5.13 9.67
N GLN A 56 -2.17 -6.34 9.68
CA GLN A 56 -2.84 -7.51 10.27
C GLN A 56 -3.20 -7.26 11.73
N LYS A 57 -2.30 -6.66 12.48
CA LYS A 57 -2.51 -6.32 13.90
C LYS A 57 -3.36 -5.07 14.11
N LYS A 58 -3.78 -4.42 13.03
CA LYS A 58 -4.58 -3.18 13.06
C LYS A 58 -3.89 -2.02 13.77
N GLU A 59 -2.57 -1.98 13.70
CA GLU A 59 -1.78 -0.88 14.26
C GLU A 59 -1.82 0.36 13.38
N TYR A 60 -2.10 0.19 12.07
CA TYR A 60 -2.22 1.27 11.10
C TYR A 60 -3.44 1.02 10.21
N ASP A 61 -4.01 2.11 9.68
CA ASP A 61 -5.21 2.06 8.85
C ASP A 61 -4.93 1.60 7.41
N LEU A 62 -3.77 1.96 6.88
CA LEU A 62 -3.41 1.69 5.48
C LEU A 62 -1.93 1.36 5.38
N GLY A 63 -1.62 0.35 4.57
CA GLY A 63 -0.25 0.06 4.17
C GLY A 63 0.03 0.55 2.76
N VAL A 64 1.26 0.99 2.51
CA VAL A 64 1.75 1.36 1.19
C VAL A 64 3.10 0.68 0.99
N LEU A 65 3.21 -0.11 -0.07
CA LEU A 65 4.43 -0.86 -0.39
C LEU A 65 4.89 -0.57 -1.81
N LEU A 66 6.19 -0.35 -1.98
CA LEU A 66 6.81 -0.13 -3.27
C LEU A 66 7.94 -1.12 -3.51
N CYS A 67 7.97 -1.73 -4.69
CA CYS A 67 9.15 -2.39 -5.23
C CYS A 67 9.16 -2.20 -6.73
N GLY A 68 10.16 -2.72 -7.43
CA GLY A 68 10.32 -2.44 -8.87
C GLY A 68 9.07 -2.67 -9.70
N SER A 69 8.46 -3.86 -9.59
CA SER A 69 7.21 -4.20 -10.29
C SER A 69 5.99 -4.16 -9.38
N GLY A 70 6.16 -4.05 -8.09
CA GLY A 70 5.09 -4.15 -7.11
C GLY A 70 4.58 -5.56 -6.87
N ASN A 71 4.95 -6.51 -7.71
CA ASN A 71 4.47 -7.90 -7.61
C ASN A 71 4.95 -8.61 -6.35
N GLY A 72 6.25 -8.54 -6.08
CA GLY A 72 6.84 -9.25 -4.94
C GLY A 72 6.30 -8.78 -3.60
N VAL A 73 6.16 -7.48 -3.40
CA VAL A 73 5.61 -6.95 -2.16
C VAL A 73 4.13 -7.30 -2.00
N ALA A 74 3.37 -7.31 -3.10
CA ALA A 74 1.96 -7.70 -3.06
C ALA A 74 1.79 -9.18 -2.71
N ILE A 75 2.57 -10.06 -3.34
CA ILE A 75 2.54 -11.49 -3.06
C ILE A 75 2.89 -11.75 -1.59
N THR A 76 3.95 -11.11 -1.10
CA THR A 76 4.39 -11.27 0.29
C THR A 76 3.32 -10.80 1.27
N ALA A 77 2.79 -9.60 1.07
CA ALA A 77 1.79 -9.02 1.96
C ALA A 77 0.53 -9.88 2.03
N ASN A 78 0.09 -10.41 0.90
CA ASN A 78 -1.13 -11.24 0.84
C ASN A 78 -0.99 -12.62 1.50
N ARG A 79 0.19 -12.98 1.98
CA ARG A 79 0.37 -14.18 2.80
C ARG A 79 -0.10 -13.99 4.24
N HIS A 80 -0.36 -12.76 4.65
CA HIS A 80 -0.82 -12.46 6.01
C HIS A 80 -2.34 -12.48 6.06
N PRO A 81 -2.96 -13.29 6.96
CA PRO A 81 -4.42 -13.29 7.12
C PRO A 81 -4.94 -11.88 7.43
N GLY A 82 -6.07 -11.53 6.81
CA GLY A 82 -6.67 -10.20 6.99
C GLY A 82 -6.04 -9.09 6.17
N VAL A 83 -4.96 -9.38 5.45
CA VAL A 83 -4.32 -8.41 4.56
C VAL A 83 -4.84 -8.60 3.14
N ARG A 84 -5.28 -7.52 2.52
CA ARG A 84 -5.69 -7.45 1.13
C ARG A 84 -4.86 -6.38 0.45
N ALA A 85 -3.76 -6.81 -0.15
CA ALA A 85 -2.81 -5.93 -0.83
C ALA A 85 -3.13 -5.89 -2.32
N ALA A 86 -3.38 -4.70 -2.83
CA ALA A 86 -3.75 -4.49 -4.22
C ALA A 86 -2.60 -3.85 -4.98
N LEU A 87 -2.19 -4.49 -6.08
CA LEU A 87 -1.21 -3.92 -7.01
C LEU A 87 -1.93 -2.89 -7.87
N CYS A 88 -1.52 -1.63 -7.79
CA CYS A 88 -2.18 -0.53 -8.47
C CYS A 88 -1.20 0.22 -9.38
N TRP A 89 -1.65 0.51 -10.60
CA TRP A 89 -0.84 1.19 -11.60
C TRP A 89 -1.56 2.37 -12.26
N ASN A 90 -2.83 2.60 -11.94
CA ASN A 90 -3.56 3.79 -12.36
C ASN A 90 -4.67 4.11 -11.37
N GLU A 91 -5.24 5.30 -11.52
CA GLU A 91 -6.26 5.81 -10.60
C GLU A 91 -7.52 4.94 -10.56
N ALA A 92 -7.98 4.46 -11.73
CA ALA A 92 -9.19 3.64 -11.81
C ALA A 92 -9.04 2.34 -11.01
N ILE A 93 -7.91 1.65 -11.14
CA ILE A 93 -7.62 0.42 -10.39
C ILE A 93 -7.55 0.71 -8.88
N ALA A 94 -6.95 1.83 -8.49
CA ALA A 94 -6.87 2.22 -7.08
C ALA A 94 -8.27 2.46 -6.48
N ARG A 95 -9.17 3.10 -7.21
CA ARG A 95 -10.56 3.29 -6.78
C ARG A 95 -11.27 1.96 -6.58
N LEU A 96 -11.11 1.03 -7.52
CA LEU A 96 -11.71 -0.30 -7.44
C LEU A 96 -11.12 -1.13 -6.29
N ALA A 97 -9.86 -0.94 -5.97
CA ALA A 97 -9.23 -1.60 -4.83
C ALA A 97 -9.97 -1.29 -3.53
N LYS A 98 -10.46 -0.05 -3.37
CA LYS A 98 -11.30 0.33 -2.23
C LYS A 98 -12.73 -0.17 -2.40
N LYS A 99 -13.36 0.19 -3.52
CA LYS A 99 -14.79 -0.02 -3.74
C LYS A 99 -15.17 -1.49 -3.74
N HIS A 100 -14.35 -2.36 -4.33
CA HIS A 100 -14.67 -3.76 -4.54
C HIS A 100 -13.98 -4.72 -3.57
N THR A 101 -12.73 -4.47 -3.20
CA THR A 101 -11.97 -5.41 -2.37
C THR A 101 -11.69 -4.89 -0.97
N ASN A 102 -12.04 -3.64 -0.68
CA ASN A 102 -11.71 -2.99 0.57
C ASN A 102 -10.25 -3.25 0.97
N ALA A 103 -9.36 -3.05 0.01
CA ALA A 103 -7.93 -3.29 0.21
C ALA A 103 -7.41 -2.47 1.37
N ASN A 104 -6.45 -3.00 2.10
CA ASN A 104 -5.81 -2.32 3.21
C ASN A 104 -4.30 -2.10 3.01
N ILE A 105 -3.78 -2.56 1.87
CA ILE A 105 -2.42 -2.22 1.42
C ILE A 105 -2.50 -1.90 -0.07
N LEU A 106 -1.86 -0.80 -0.47
CA LEU A 106 -1.63 -0.48 -1.88
C LEU A 106 -0.18 -0.78 -2.21
N CYS A 107 0.04 -1.51 -3.31
CA CYS A 107 1.37 -1.85 -3.79
C CYS A 107 1.61 -1.15 -5.12
N PHE A 108 2.73 -0.45 -5.26
CA PHE A 108 3.06 0.32 -6.45
C PHE A 108 4.28 -0.22 -7.18
N PRO A 109 4.21 -0.33 -8.52
CA PRO A 109 5.36 -0.72 -9.35
C PRO A 109 6.25 0.50 -9.59
N ALA A 110 7.22 0.72 -8.72
CA ALA A 110 8.03 1.94 -8.68
C ALA A 110 8.76 2.25 -10.00
N ARG A 111 9.09 1.22 -10.81
CA ARG A 111 9.76 1.40 -12.10
C ARG A 111 8.81 1.72 -13.25
N PHE A 112 7.49 1.67 -13.02
CA PHE A 112 6.47 1.75 -14.08
C PHE A 112 5.48 2.88 -13.87
N VAL A 113 5.43 3.48 -12.68
CA VAL A 113 4.57 4.63 -12.39
C VAL A 113 5.38 5.74 -11.73
N SER A 114 4.96 6.98 -11.94
CA SER A 114 5.60 8.14 -11.32
C SER A 114 5.12 8.31 -9.87
N VAL A 115 5.87 9.09 -9.10
CA VAL A 115 5.44 9.45 -7.75
C VAL A 115 4.15 10.29 -7.78
N ASP A 116 3.96 11.11 -8.82
CA ASP A 116 2.72 11.87 -8.99
C ASP A 116 1.53 10.93 -9.18
N ASP A 117 1.69 9.87 -9.98
CA ASP A 117 0.67 8.84 -10.15
C ASP A 117 0.34 8.16 -8.82
N MET A 118 1.36 7.84 -8.03
CA MET A 118 1.18 7.23 -6.71
C MET A 118 0.38 8.14 -5.78
N GLN A 119 0.69 9.44 -5.77
CA GLN A 119 -0.02 10.43 -4.97
C GLN A 119 -1.50 10.49 -5.37
N GLN A 120 -1.78 10.50 -6.66
CA GLN A 120 -3.15 10.49 -7.18
C GLN A 120 -3.88 9.21 -6.81
N MET A 121 -3.21 8.06 -6.90
CA MET A 121 -3.80 6.76 -6.54
C MET A 121 -4.14 6.69 -5.05
N ILE A 122 -3.26 7.16 -4.18
CA ILE A 122 -3.54 7.17 -2.74
C ILE A 122 -4.73 8.08 -2.43
N SER A 123 -4.76 9.28 -3.01
CA SER A 123 -5.85 10.23 -2.81
C SER A 123 -7.18 9.67 -3.31
N ALA A 124 -7.17 9.04 -4.49
CA ALA A 124 -8.35 8.41 -5.06
C ALA A 124 -8.87 7.26 -4.18
N PHE A 125 -7.96 6.41 -3.72
CA PHE A 125 -8.30 5.29 -2.83
C PHE A 125 -8.93 5.77 -1.53
N LEU A 126 -8.32 6.75 -0.88
CA LEU A 126 -8.82 7.28 0.39
C LEU A 126 -10.14 8.05 0.24
N GLY A 127 -10.43 8.56 -0.95
CA GLY A 127 -11.68 9.25 -1.23
C GLY A 127 -12.86 8.33 -1.55
N GLU A 128 -12.63 7.03 -1.73
CA GLU A 128 -13.68 6.07 -2.05
C GLU A 128 -14.20 5.37 -0.80
N VAL A 129 -15.39 4.78 -0.94
CA VAL A 129 -16.05 4.00 0.10
C VAL A 129 -16.27 2.58 -0.40
N PHE A 130 -16.03 1.59 0.45
CA PHE A 130 -16.32 0.19 0.13
C PHE A 130 -17.81 0.00 -0.12
N GLU A 131 -18.15 -0.64 -1.24
CA GLU A 131 -19.54 -0.79 -1.69
C GLU A 131 -20.34 -1.84 -0.92
N HIS A 132 -19.68 -2.76 -0.23
CA HIS A 132 -20.36 -3.87 0.47
C HIS A 132 -21.15 -4.79 -0.49
N GLY A 133 -22.27 -5.34 -0.05
CA GLY A 133 -23.11 -6.20 -0.89
C GLY A 133 -22.38 -7.45 -1.37
N ARG A 134 -22.45 -7.70 -2.69
CA ARG A 134 -21.80 -8.89 -3.30
C ARG A 134 -20.29 -8.93 -3.08
N HIS A 135 -19.66 -7.77 -2.94
CA HIS A 135 -18.21 -7.68 -2.72
C HIS A 135 -17.81 -8.23 -1.35
N GLU A 136 -18.60 -7.95 -0.34
CA GLU A 136 -18.38 -8.44 1.02
C GLU A 136 -18.37 -9.97 1.08
N LYS A 137 -19.33 -10.59 0.40
CA LYS A 137 -19.41 -12.06 0.27
C LYS A 137 -18.18 -12.63 -0.39
N ARG A 138 -17.71 -11.98 -1.46
CA ARG A 138 -16.53 -12.43 -2.21
C ARG A 138 -15.25 -12.31 -1.38
N ILE A 139 -15.08 -11.20 -0.68
CA ILE A 139 -13.94 -10.99 0.23
C ILE A 139 -13.92 -12.10 1.30
N GLY A 140 -15.06 -12.43 1.87
CA GLY A 140 -15.16 -13.49 2.89
C GLY A 140 -14.74 -14.86 2.39
N LYS A 141 -14.63 -15.08 1.11
CA LYS A 141 -14.19 -16.34 0.50
C LYS A 141 -12.71 -16.37 0.14
N ILE A 142 -11.98 -15.27 0.34
CA ILE A 142 -10.54 -15.20 0.02
C ILE A 142 -9.72 -16.00 1.03
N GLU A 143 -10.12 -16.03 2.29
CA GLU A 143 -9.41 -16.74 3.35
C GLU A 143 -10.15 -17.98 3.82
#